data_84b7d316aba035ebf273eaa06510d966
#
_entry.id   84b7d316aba035ebf273eaa06510d966
#
_cell.length_a   1.000
_cell.length_b   1.000
_cell.length_c   1.000
_cell.angle_alpha   90.00
_cell.angle_beta   90.00
_cell.angle_gamma   90.00
#
_symmetry.space_group_name_H-M   'P 1'
#
loop_
_entity.id
_entity.type
_entity.pdbx_description
1 polymer ?
#
loop_
_entity_poly.entity_id
_entity_poly.type
_entity_poly.pdbx_seq_one_letter_code
_entity_poly.pdbx_strand_id
1 'polypeptide(L)'
;MTITALIPIKMESLRVPGKNTRMLGNRPLCQYIFQTLLRVKNAGYIDRICVYCSNPTIKEYLLPDIEYIQRPISLDGHEVEGLTIYREFQKTVKSDWYLLCHTTSPFLHADTIIDSITKVVRPPLQSPSQSSPYDSAMTVARLQTFTWFDGKPLNYYPQRSIPRTQTLDPVYWETSGLYLFSSTLLDSTPPTRIGKNPYLVVVEGRERIDIDNIEDWDLAEAYLQAKSSQ
;
A
#
# COMPACT_ATOMS: atom_id res chain seq x y z
N MET A 1 14.73 16.20 -4.17
CA MET A 1 13.82 15.43 -3.31
C MET A 1 13.54 14.11 -4.00
N THR A 2 13.93 13.00 -3.38
CA THR A 2 13.89 11.65 -3.94
C THR A 2 12.73 10.86 -3.34
N ILE A 3 12.05 10.05 -4.17
CA ILE A 3 10.97 9.15 -3.76
C ILE A 3 11.34 7.74 -4.18
N THR A 4 11.48 6.84 -3.22
CA THR A 4 11.80 5.42 -3.46
C THR A 4 10.61 4.54 -3.13
N ALA A 5 10.17 3.75 -4.11
CA ALA A 5 9.18 2.71 -3.87
C ALA A 5 9.84 1.51 -3.16
N LEU A 6 9.29 1.12 -2.02
CA LEU A 6 9.69 -0.03 -1.22
C LEU A 6 8.64 -1.12 -1.34
N ILE A 7 9.05 -2.30 -1.79
CA ILE A 7 8.20 -3.48 -1.88
C ILE A 7 8.83 -4.58 -1.01
N PRO A 8 8.41 -4.71 0.26
CA PRO A 8 8.87 -5.80 1.10
C PRO A 8 8.21 -7.10 0.66
N ILE A 9 9.02 -8.10 0.33
CA ILE A 9 8.54 -9.42 -0.08
C ILE A 9 9.09 -10.48 0.86
N LYS A 10 8.20 -11.36 1.33
CA LYS A 10 8.53 -12.61 1.99
C LYS A 10 8.13 -13.76 1.05
N MET A 11 9.06 -14.67 0.74
CA MET A 11 8.78 -15.76 -0.19
C MET A 11 7.87 -16.82 0.42
N GLU A 12 7.98 -17.03 1.71
CA GLU A 12 7.11 -17.94 2.44
C GLU A 12 5.81 -17.24 2.85
N SER A 13 4.70 -17.91 2.63
CA SER A 13 3.37 -17.46 3.05
C SER A 13 2.60 -18.67 3.58
N LEU A 14 2.13 -18.58 4.82
CA LEU A 14 1.40 -19.67 5.48
C LEU A 14 -0.04 -19.80 4.97
N ARG A 15 -0.72 -18.66 4.78
CA ARG A 15 -2.14 -18.62 4.39
C ARG A 15 -2.36 -18.94 2.90
N VAL A 16 -1.44 -18.50 2.04
CA VAL A 16 -1.45 -18.79 0.60
C VAL A 16 -0.04 -19.18 0.19
N PRO A 17 0.28 -20.49 0.10
CA PRO A 17 1.63 -20.95 -0.23
C PRO A 17 2.16 -20.36 -1.54
N GLY A 18 3.40 -19.86 -1.49
CA GLY A 18 4.05 -19.23 -2.64
C GLY A 18 3.37 -17.95 -3.15
N LYS A 19 2.54 -17.30 -2.34
CA LYS A 19 1.64 -16.19 -2.70
C LYS A 19 2.25 -15.22 -3.70
N ASN A 20 3.42 -14.69 -3.42
CA ASN A 20 4.03 -13.62 -4.20
C ASN A 20 4.45 -14.03 -5.62
N THR A 21 4.77 -15.29 -5.82
CA THR A 21 5.21 -15.85 -7.10
C THR A 21 4.17 -16.75 -7.77
N ARG A 22 3.07 -17.05 -7.08
CA ARG A 22 1.93 -17.79 -7.63
C ARG A 22 1.28 -17.01 -8.76
N MET A 23 0.89 -17.73 -9.82
CA MET A 23 0.22 -17.14 -10.98
C MET A 23 -1.19 -16.68 -10.60
N LEU A 24 -1.45 -15.39 -10.74
CA LEU A 24 -2.77 -14.78 -10.69
C LEU A 24 -3.15 -14.38 -12.12
N GLY A 25 -4.08 -15.10 -12.72
CA GLY A 25 -4.33 -14.97 -14.15
C GLY A 25 -3.09 -15.35 -14.97
N ASN A 26 -2.54 -14.40 -15.75
CA ASN A 26 -1.47 -14.64 -16.72
C ASN A 26 -0.06 -14.24 -16.23
N ARG A 27 0.11 -13.86 -14.97
CA ARG A 27 1.40 -13.43 -14.41
C ARG A 27 1.50 -13.69 -12.91
N PRO A 28 2.74 -13.77 -12.34
CA PRO A 28 2.94 -13.86 -10.90
C PRO A 28 2.35 -12.66 -10.17
N LEU A 29 1.80 -12.88 -8.96
CA LEU A 29 1.15 -11.84 -8.16
C LEU A 29 2.02 -10.59 -8.00
N CYS A 30 3.31 -10.74 -7.67
CA CYS A 30 4.20 -9.60 -7.45
C CYS A 30 4.34 -8.70 -8.68
N GLN A 31 4.19 -9.23 -9.89
CA GLN A 31 4.37 -8.45 -11.12
C GLN A 31 3.23 -7.45 -11.38
N TYR A 32 2.09 -7.57 -10.72
CA TYR A 32 1.01 -6.59 -10.85
C TYR A 32 1.46 -5.23 -10.30
N ILE A 33 1.92 -5.20 -9.04
CA ILE A 33 2.40 -3.95 -8.43
C ILE A 33 3.69 -3.47 -9.10
N PHE A 34 4.57 -4.37 -9.57
CA PHE A 34 5.77 -3.99 -10.31
C PHE A 34 5.42 -3.18 -11.56
N GLN A 35 4.46 -3.64 -12.35
CA GLN A 35 4.02 -2.92 -13.56
C GLN A 35 3.36 -1.58 -13.24
N THR A 36 2.58 -1.52 -12.17
CA THR A 36 1.97 -0.27 -11.71
C THR A 36 3.06 0.74 -11.34
N LEU A 37 4.06 0.33 -10.55
CA LEU A 37 5.14 1.21 -10.13
C LEU A 37 6.06 1.62 -11.30
N LEU A 38 6.29 0.75 -12.28
CA LEU A 38 7.02 1.12 -13.50
C LEU A 38 6.29 2.23 -14.28
N ARG A 39 4.96 2.19 -14.37
CA ARG A 39 4.18 3.28 -14.97
C ARG A 39 4.36 4.60 -14.21
N VAL A 40 4.32 4.54 -12.87
CA VAL A 40 4.54 5.71 -12.02
C VAL A 40 5.96 6.27 -12.18
N LYS A 41 6.98 5.39 -12.27
CA LYS A 41 8.38 5.78 -12.52
C LYS A 41 8.54 6.42 -13.90
N ASN A 42 8.00 5.80 -14.94
CA ASN A 42 8.05 6.32 -16.30
C ASN A 42 7.33 7.67 -16.45
N ALA A 43 6.32 7.93 -15.62
CA ALA A 43 5.68 9.24 -15.52
C ALA A 43 6.48 10.27 -14.69
N GLY A 44 7.64 9.91 -14.14
CA GLY A 44 8.55 10.81 -13.43
C GLY A 44 8.16 11.11 -11.98
N TYR A 45 7.29 10.31 -11.36
CA TYR A 45 6.82 10.55 -9.99
C TYR A 45 7.66 9.86 -8.92
N ILE A 46 8.34 8.75 -9.24
CA ILE A 46 9.27 8.04 -8.35
C ILE A 46 10.62 7.83 -9.04
N ASP A 47 11.69 7.80 -8.25
CA ASP A 47 13.06 7.71 -8.75
C ASP A 47 13.53 6.25 -8.81
N ARG A 48 13.18 5.45 -7.80
CA ARG A 48 13.64 4.07 -7.65
C ARG A 48 12.51 3.14 -7.27
N ILE A 49 12.61 1.87 -7.70
CA ILE A 49 11.71 0.79 -7.30
C ILE A 49 12.58 -0.32 -6.71
N CYS A 50 12.42 -0.60 -5.41
CA CYS A 50 13.25 -1.54 -4.68
C CYS A 50 12.41 -2.68 -4.12
N VAL A 51 12.70 -3.91 -4.53
CA VAL A 51 12.20 -5.13 -3.91
C VAL A 51 13.12 -5.52 -2.76
N TYR A 52 12.60 -5.53 -1.54
CA TYR A 52 13.32 -5.85 -0.33
C TYR A 52 12.96 -7.26 0.15
N CYS A 53 13.82 -8.23 -0.14
CA CYS A 53 13.57 -9.65 0.09
C CYS A 53 14.83 -10.37 0.58
N SER A 54 14.67 -11.31 1.51
CA SER A 54 15.76 -12.13 2.02
C SER A 54 16.18 -13.26 1.07
N ASN A 55 15.24 -13.75 0.27
CA ASN A 55 15.48 -14.86 -0.66
C ASN A 55 15.78 -14.33 -2.08
N PRO A 56 16.99 -14.58 -2.61
CA PRO A 56 17.41 -14.07 -3.92
C PRO A 56 16.68 -14.69 -5.12
N THR A 57 15.92 -15.78 -4.95
CA THR A 57 15.10 -16.36 -6.03
C THR A 57 14.04 -15.38 -6.54
N ILE A 58 13.66 -14.37 -5.76
CA ILE A 58 12.73 -13.32 -6.22
C ILE A 58 13.27 -12.58 -7.45
N LYS A 59 14.59 -12.58 -7.69
CA LYS A 59 15.21 -11.94 -8.85
C LYS A 59 14.71 -12.49 -10.19
N GLU A 60 14.28 -13.76 -10.23
CA GLU A 60 13.73 -14.41 -11.43
C GLU A 60 12.38 -13.80 -11.87
N TYR A 61 11.70 -13.10 -10.95
CA TYR A 61 10.39 -12.48 -11.15
C TYR A 61 10.46 -10.97 -11.37
N LEU A 62 11.64 -10.36 -11.19
CA LEU A 62 11.80 -8.92 -11.35
C LEU A 62 11.64 -8.51 -12.81
N LEU A 63 11.06 -7.34 -13.00
CA LEU A 63 11.01 -6.68 -14.30
C LEU A 63 12.21 -5.72 -14.43
N PRO A 64 12.60 -5.34 -15.66
CA PRO A 64 13.63 -4.31 -15.87
C PRO A 64 13.33 -3.05 -15.04
N ASP A 65 14.38 -2.34 -14.62
CA ASP A 65 14.30 -1.12 -13.80
C ASP A 65 13.79 -1.31 -12.36
N ILE A 66 13.69 -2.55 -11.87
CA ILE A 66 13.41 -2.87 -10.48
C ILE A 66 14.68 -3.41 -9.82
N GLU A 67 15.05 -2.78 -8.72
CA GLU A 67 16.24 -3.12 -7.95
C GLU A 67 15.94 -4.18 -6.89
N TYR A 68 16.81 -5.18 -6.78
CA TYR A 68 16.81 -6.12 -5.67
C TYR A 68 17.69 -5.60 -4.54
N ILE A 69 17.12 -5.49 -3.36
CA ILE A 69 17.84 -5.15 -2.12
C ILE A 69 17.76 -6.36 -1.17
N GLN A 70 18.92 -6.89 -0.81
CA GLN A 70 19.01 -8.03 0.12
C GLN A 70 18.51 -7.63 1.50
N ARG A 71 17.46 -8.31 2.00
CA ARG A 71 16.98 -8.18 3.37
C ARG A 71 17.69 -9.20 4.26
N PRO A 72 18.12 -8.83 5.47
CA PRO A 72 18.60 -9.79 6.47
C PRO A 72 17.51 -10.83 6.78
N ILE A 73 17.91 -12.11 6.81
CA ILE A 73 16.98 -13.22 7.09
C ILE A 73 16.35 -13.12 8.49
N SER A 74 17.03 -12.47 9.43
CA SER A 74 16.51 -12.18 10.77
C SER A 74 15.22 -11.35 10.77
N LEU A 75 14.91 -10.68 9.66
CA LEU A 75 13.68 -9.90 9.47
C LEU A 75 12.52 -10.72 8.84
N ASP A 76 12.68 -12.02 8.71
CA ASP A 76 11.63 -12.92 8.18
C ASP A 76 10.73 -13.50 9.27
N GLY A 77 11.05 -13.31 10.54
CA GLY A 77 10.23 -13.76 11.67
C GLY A 77 8.78 -13.25 11.61
N HIS A 78 7.86 -14.03 12.16
CA HIS A 78 6.45 -13.62 12.20
C HIS A 78 6.19 -12.50 13.20
N GLU A 79 7.02 -12.40 14.25
CA GLU A 79 6.98 -11.34 15.25
C GLU A 79 7.67 -10.04 14.82
N VAL A 80 8.31 -10.02 13.65
CA VAL A 80 8.99 -8.81 13.18
C VAL A 80 7.98 -7.80 12.69
N GLU A 81 7.90 -6.68 13.39
CA GLU A 81 7.03 -5.57 13.01
C GLU A 81 7.47 -4.89 11.72
N GLY A 82 6.49 -4.46 10.92
CA GLY A 82 6.75 -3.77 9.65
C GLY A 82 7.68 -2.56 9.79
N LEU A 83 7.53 -1.75 10.83
CA LEU A 83 8.39 -0.59 11.07
C LEU A 83 9.87 -0.96 11.24
N THR A 84 10.17 -2.10 11.86
CA THR A 84 11.55 -2.62 11.96
C THR A 84 12.12 -2.90 10.57
N ILE A 85 11.32 -3.52 9.69
CA ILE A 85 11.71 -3.82 8.30
C ILE A 85 11.98 -2.53 7.52
N TYR A 86 11.11 -1.52 7.65
CA TYR A 86 11.24 -0.26 6.91
C TYR A 86 12.44 0.58 7.38
N ARG A 87 12.69 0.62 8.69
CA ARG A 87 13.87 1.28 9.25
C ARG A 87 15.18 0.60 8.84
N GLU A 88 15.20 -0.72 8.77
CA GLU A 88 16.38 -1.45 8.29
C GLU A 88 16.62 -1.20 6.79
N PHE A 89 15.55 -1.16 5.98
CA PHE A 89 15.64 -0.75 4.58
C PHE A 89 16.20 0.66 4.42
N GLN A 90 15.73 1.62 5.22
CA GLN A 90 16.19 3.02 5.23
C GLN A 90 17.71 3.14 5.48
N LYS A 91 18.31 2.24 6.25
CA LYS A 91 19.77 2.25 6.47
C LYS A 91 20.53 1.94 5.18
N THR A 92 20.00 1.06 4.35
CA THR A 92 20.61 0.62 3.09
C THR A 92 20.28 1.55 1.93
N VAL A 93 19.03 1.99 1.84
CA VAL A 93 18.53 2.83 0.74
C VAL A 93 18.02 4.14 1.29
N LYS A 94 18.83 5.21 1.12
CA LYS A 94 18.45 6.56 1.55
C LYS A 94 17.54 7.21 0.53
N SER A 95 16.46 7.81 1.02
CA SER A 95 15.49 8.58 0.23
C SER A 95 14.82 9.63 1.11
N ASP A 96 14.31 10.70 0.53
CA ASP A 96 13.55 11.72 1.28
C ASP A 96 12.15 11.19 1.63
N TRP A 97 11.55 10.43 0.70
CA TRP A 97 10.24 9.82 0.84
C TRP A 97 10.27 8.34 0.47
N TYR A 98 9.49 7.55 1.17
CA TYR A 98 9.25 6.15 0.87
C TYR A 98 7.80 5.93 0.47
N LEU A 99 7.62 5.27 -0.67
CA LEU A 99 6.35 4.76 -1.16
C LEU A 99 6.31 3.26 -0.89
N LEU A 100 5.73 2.86 0.24
CA LEU A 100 5.54 1.45 0.57
C LEU A 100 4.34 0.91 -0.19
N CYS A 101 4.55 -0.12 -0.99
CA CYS A 101 3.48 -0.86 -1.67
C CYS A 101 3.60 -2.36 -1.39
N HIS A 102 2.46 -3.02 -1.21
CA HIS A 102 2.41 -4.46 -1.01
C HIS A 102 2.00 -5.18 -2.30
N THR A 103 2.59 -6.36 -2.52
CA THR A 103 2.24 -7.24 -3.65
C THR A 103 0.82 -7.78 -3.55
N THR A 104 0.28 -7.79 -2.35
CA THR A 104 -1.06 -8.28 -2.03
C THR A 104 -2.19 -7.38 -2.51
N SER A 105 -1.86 -6.17 -2.96
CA SER A 105 -2.81 -5.23 -3.59
C SER A 105 -2.57 -5.13 -5.12
N PRO A 106 -2.89 -6.20 -5.88
CA PRO A 106 -2.50 -6.31 -7.30
C PRO A 106 -3.22 -5.32 -8.21
N PHE A 107 -4.34 -4.78 -7.78
CA PHE A 107 -5.17 -3.92 -8.62
C PHE A 107 -5.02 -2.43 -8.34
N LEU A 108 -4.05 -2.05 -7.51
CA LEU A 108 -3.74 -0.64 -7.22
C LEU A 108 -3.37 0.09 -8.52
N HIS A 109 -4.02 1.21 -8.81
CA HIS A 109 -3.80 1.97 -10.04
C HIS A 109 -2.62 2.93 -9.91
N ALA A 110 -1.95 3.18 -11.04
CA ALA A 110 -0.89 4.18 -11.10
C ALA A 110 -1.40 5.58 -10.75
N ASP A 111 -2.60 5.93 -11.20
CA ASP A 111 -3.22 7.24 -10.94
C ASP A 111 -3.48 7.47 -9.45
N THR A 112 -3.87 6.43 -8.70
CA THR A 112 -4.03 6.47 -7.24
C THR A 112 -2.71 6.79 -6.54
N ILE A 113 -1.60 6.19 -7.00
CA ILE A 113 -0.26 6.47 -6.49
C ILE A 113 0.16 7.90 -6.85
N ILE A 114 -0.05 8.32 -8.09
CA ILE A 114 0.29 9.65 -8.59
C ILE A 114 -0.48 10.73 -7.83
N ASP A 115 -1.76 10.52 -7.56
CA ASP A 115 -2.59 11.45 -6.77
C ASP A 115 -2.00 11.61 -5.36
N SER A 116 -1.65 10.51 -4.68
CA SER A 116 -1.07 10.55 -3.34
C SER A 116 0.25 11.34 -3.30
N ILE A 117 1.14 11.13 -4.28
CA ILE A 117 2.40 11.86 -4.39
C ILE A 117 2.14 13.34 -4.67
N THR A 118 1.21 13.62 -5.56
CA THR A 118 0.85 15.00 -5.94
C THR A 118 0.28 15.76 -4.74
N LYS A 119 -0.60 15.16 -3.96
CA LYS A 119 -1.24 15.80 -2.80
C LYS A 119 -0.27 16.04 -1.64
N VAL A 120 0.63 15.08 -1.39
CA VAL A 120 1.49 15.10 -0.19
C VAL A 120 2.86 15.72 -0.47
N VAL A 121 3.50 15.32 -1.57
CA VAL A 121 4.91 15.64 -1.82
C VAL A 121 5.08 16.77 -2.82
N ARG A 122 4.22 16.84 -3.84
CA ARG A 122 4.31 17.80 -4.95
C ARG A 122 2.98 18.55 -5.16
N PRO A 123 2.45 19.25 -4.14
CA PRO A 123 1.18 19.95 -4.28
C PRO A 123 1.27 20.98 -5.41
N PRO A 124 0.19 21.14 -6.22
CA PRO A 124 0.13 22.20 -7.20
C PRO A 124 0.30 23.55 -6.48
N LEU A 125 1.31 24.29 -6.85
CA LEU A 125 1.64 25.56 -6.24
C LEU A 125 0.57 26.59 -6.61
N GLN A 126 -0.31 26.92 -5.66
CA GLN A 126 -1.16 28.11 -5.73
C GLN A 126 -0.41 29.35 -5.21
N SER A 127 0.69 29.15 -4.46
CA SER A 127 1.61 30.18 -3.96
C SER A 127 2.96 29.50 -3.63
N PRO A 128 4.12 30.20 -3.85
CA PRO A 128 5.46 29.66 -3.55
C PRO A 128 5.70 29.27 -2.08
N SER A 129 4.86 29.74 -1.17
CA SER A 129 4.96 29.50 0.28
C SER A 129 4.02 28.42 0.82
N GLN A 130 3.21 27.76 -0.03
CA GLN A 130 2.20 26.82 0.42
C GLN A 130 2.74 25.39 0.36
N SER A 131 3.12 24.84 1.52
CA SER A 131 3.38 23.40 1.69
C SER A 131 2.08 22.61 1.67
N SER A 132 2.17 21.31 1.37
CA SER A 132 1.03 20.39 1.54
C SER A 132 0.50 20.45 2.97
N PRO A 133 -0.83 20.42 3.18
CA PRO A 133 -1.38 20.24 4.52
C PRO A 133 -1.15 18.82 5.05
N TYR A 134 -0.81 17.88 4.18
CA TYR A 134 -0.62 16.47 4.52
C TYR A 134 0.85 16.13 4.73
N ASP A 135 1.14 15.26 5.68
CA ASP A 135 2.48 14.79 6.04
C ASP A 135 2.76 13.33 5.69
N SER A 136 1.73 12.62 5.25
CA SER A 136 1.76 11.22 4.80
C SER A 136 0.52 10.90 3.98
N ALA A 137 0.46 9.72 3.35
CA ALA A 137 -0.76 9.21 2.73
C ALA A 137 -0.88 7.71 2.96
N MET A 138 -2.12 7.22 2.92
CA MET A 138 -2.42 5.78 2.91
C MET A 138 -3.71 5.49 2.16
N THR A 139 -3.78 4.32 1.53
CA THR A 139 -5.02 3.86 0.91
C THR A 139 -6.00 3.35 1.95
N VAL A 140 -7.23 3.80 1.82
CA VAL A 140 -8.35 3.40 2.67
C VAL A 140 -9.57 3.06 1.82
N ALA A 141 -10.41 2.18 2.32
CA ALA A 141 -11.73 1.96 1.75
C ALA A 141 -12.81 2.55 2.65
N ARG A 142 -13.82 3.14 2.03
CA ARG A 142 -14.95 3.77 2.70
C ARG A 142 -16.02 2.73 3.02
N LEU A 143 -16.42 2.68 4.28
CA LEU A 143 -17.52 1.86 4.77
C LEU A 143 -18.65 2.76 5.24
N GLN A 144 -19.75 2.77 4.53
CA GLN A 144 -20.94 3.58 4.87
C GLN A 144 -22.10 2.68 5.27
N THR A 145 -21.96 2.08 6.44
CA THR A 145 -22.92 1.17 7.05
C THR A 145 -22.87 1.31 8.57
N PHE A 146 -23.81 0.68 9.28
CA PHE A 146 -23.78 0.62 10.75
C PHE A 146 -22.57 -0.18 11.21
N THR A 147 -21.68 0.45 11.96
CA THR A 147 -20.42 -0.14 12.42
C THR A 147 -20.38 -0.21 13.94
N TRP A 148 -19.76 -1.29 14.43
CA TRP A 148 -19.57 -1.54 15.86
C TRP A 148 -18.10 -1.81 16.15
N PHE A 149 -17.64 -1.33 17.30
CA PHE A 149 -16.31 -1.59 17.83
C PHE A 149 -16.40 -1.86 19.33
N ASP A 150 -15.80 -2.94 19.80
CA ASP A 150 -15.79 -3.35 21.20
C ASP A 150 -17.20 -3.34 21.84
N GLY A 151 -18.17 -3.95 21.14
CA GLY A 151 -19.55 -4.04 21.61
C GLY A 151 -20.34 -2.72 21.63
N LYS A 152 -19.80 -1.64 21.04
CA LYS A 152 -20.42 -0.31 20.97
C LYS A 152 -20.58 0.15 19.53
N PRO A 153 -21.68 0.86 19.21
CA PRO A 153 -21.85 1.47 17.91
C PRO A 153 -20.79 2.57 17.71
N LEU A 154 -20.17 2.59 16.51
CA LEU A 154 -19.09 3.51 16.20
C LEU A 154 -19.60 4.80 15.54
N ASN A 155 -20.54 4.70 14.60
CA ASN A 155 -20.96 5.83 13.76
C ASN A 155 -22.47 6.15 13.84
N TYR A 156 -23.17 5.70 14.89
CA TYR A 156 -24.57 6.04 15.16
C TYR A 156 -24.93 5.83 16.62
N TYR A 157 -26.12 6.27 17.01
CA TYR A 157 -26.64 6.15 18.39
C TYR A 157 -27.94 5.34 18.38
N PRO A 158 -27.93 4.03 18.70
CA PRO A 158 -29.10 3.15 18.60
C PRO A 158 -30.27 3.54 19.51
N GLN A 159 -30.03 4.31 20.60
CA GLN A 159 -31.05 4.82 21.49
C GLN A 159 -31.78 6.07 20.96
N ARG A 160 -31.31 6.64 19.86
CA ARG A 160 -31.94 7.73 19.13
C ARG A 160 -32.65 7.21 17.88
N SER A 161 -33.07 8.07 16.99
CA SER A 161 -33.59 7.63 15.69
C SER A 161 -32.50 6.90 14.90
N ILE A 162 -32.83 5.76 14.29
CA ILE A 162 -31.93 5.03 13.40
C ILE A 162 -31.80 5.83 12.08
N PRO A 163 -30.64 6.37 11.76
CA PRO A 163 -30.46 7.13 10.53
C PRO A 163 -30.47 6.21 9.30
N ARG A 164 -30.67 6.78 8.12
CA ARG A 164 -30.48 6.05 6.85
C ARG A 164 -29.00 5.80 6.63
N THR A 165 -28.62 4.65 6.04
CA THR A 165 -27.22 4.32 5.78
C THR A 165 -26.49 5.39 4.95
N GLN A 166 -27.21 6.03 4.01
CA GLN A 166 -26.66 7.10 3.16
C GLN A 166 -26.30 8.38 3.94
N THR A 167 -26.85 8.56 5.15
CA THR A 167 -26.59 9.73 5.99
C THR A 167 -25.68 9.45 7.17
N LEU A 168 -25.15 8.21 7.28
CA LEU A 168 -24.15 7.87 8.28
C LEU A 168 -22.81 8.53 7.97
N ASP A 169 -22.09 8.89 9.01
CA ASP A 169 -20.68 9.22 8.85
C ASP A 169 -19.91 7.97 8.42
N PRO A 170 -19.10 8.04 7.36
CA PRO A 170 -18.36 6.89 6.87
C PRO A 170 -17.24 6.52 7.85
N VAL A 171 -17.00 5.23 7.98
CA VAL A 171 -15.79 4.68 8.61
C VAL A 171 -14.81 4.29 7.52
N TYR A 172 -13.53 4.50 7.77
CA TYR A 172 -12.48 4.13 6.85
C TYR A 172 -11.65 3.00 7.44
N TRP A 173 -11.28 2.00 6.60
CA TRP A 173 -10.30 0.99 6.99
C TRP A 173 -9.10 1.00 6.04
N GLU A 174 -7.92 0.71 6.55
CA GLU A 174 -6.71 0.63 5.74
C GLU A 174 -6.77 -0.58 4.80
N THR A 175 -6.48 -0.35 3.51
CA THR A 175 -6.45 -1.42 2.50
C THR A 175 -5.03 -1.96 2.27
N SER A 176 -4.05 -1.44 2.99
CA SER A 176 -2.63 -1.84 2.92
C SER A 176 -1.97 -1.69 1.53
N GLY A 177 -2.66 -1.14 0.53
CA GLY A 177 -2.15 -1.03 -0.83
C GLY A 177 -0.97 -0.08 -0.97
N LEU A 178 -1.04 1.07 -0.27
CA LEU A 178 -0.04 2.14 -0.35
C LEU A 178 0.09 2.85 1.00
N TYR A 179 1.34 3.15 1.37
CA TYR A 179 1.70 4.16 2.38
C TYR A 179 2.80 5.04 1.82
N LEU A 180 2.61 6.35 1.87
CA LEU A 180 3.59 7.35 1.47
C LEU A 180 3.99 8.17 2.70
N PHE A 181 5.28 8.17 3.04
CA PHE A 181 5.79 8.81 4.23
C PHE A 181 7.23 9.31 4.05
N SER A 182 7.59 10.36 4.77
CA SER A 182 8.94 10.89 4.75
C SER A 182 9.91 10.04 5.57
N SER A 183 11.19 10.10 5.25
CA SER A 183 12.25 9.46 6.05
C SER A 183 12.22 9.92 7.50
N THR A 184 11.86 11.17 7.76
CA THR A 184 11.80 11.76 9.11
C THR A 184 10.75 11.10 10.01
N LEU A 185 9.68 10.54 9.44
CA LEU A 185 8.69 9.78 10.21
C LEU A 185 9.26 8.45 10.73
N LEU A 186 10.13 7.80 9.98
CA LEU A 186 10.84 6.59 10.47
C LEU A 186 11.90 6.91 11.52
N ASP A 187 12.45 8.13 11.50
CA ASP A 187 13.44 8.60 12.46
C ASP A 187 12.79 9.22 13.72
N SER A 188 11.47 9.38 13.73
CA SER A 188 10.74 9.94 14.88
C SER A 188 10.72 8.99 16.10
N THR A 189 10.33 9.52 17.26
CA THR A 189 10.19 8.74 18.49
C THR A 189 8.78 8.90 19.05
N PRO A 190 7.94 7.87 19.01
CA PRO A 190 8.16 6.55 18.38
C PRO A 190 8.19 6.66 16.83
N PRO A 191 8.85 5.73 16.13
CA PRO A 191 8.84 5.69 14.66
C PRO A 191 7.44 5.38 14.14
N THR A 192 7.10 5.95 12.98
CA THR A 192 5.78 5.73 12.36
C THR A 192 5.88 5.80 10.84
N ARG A 193 4.89 5.21 10.15
CA ARG A 193 4.65 5.38 8.71
C ARG A 193 3.44 6.26 8.41
N ILE A 194 2.72 6.68 9.43
CA ILE A 194 1.56 7.55 9.32
C ILE A 194 1.82 8.78 10.20
N GLY A 195 1.76 9.95 9.61
CA GLY A 195 1.96 11.21 10.30
C GLY A 195 0.73 11.67 11.08
N LYS A 196 0.74 12.94 11.47
CA LYS A 196 -0.36 13.55 12.25
C LYS A 196 -1.54 13.95 11.37
N ASN A 197 -1.30 14.25 10.10
CA ASN A 197 -2.32 14.64 9.13
C ASN A 197 -2.20 13.85 7.81
N PRO A 198 -2.54 12.56 7.81
CA PRO A 198 -2.43 11.72 6.63
C PRO A 198 -3.48 12.08 5.57
N TYR A 199 -3.09 12.07 4.31
CA TYR A 199 -4.03 12.07 3.19
C TYR A 199 -4.64 10.67 3.04
N LEU A 200 -5.94 10.55 3.27
CA LEU A 200 -6.68 9.32 3.09
C LEU A 200 -7.05 9.16 1.60
N VAL A 201 -6.34 8.30 0.90
CA VAL A 201 -6.60 7.98 -0.51
C VAL A 201 -7.71 6.95 -0.57
N VAL A 202 -8.94 7.41 -0.83
CA VAL A 202 -10.10 6.51 -0.87
C VAL A 202 -10.06 5.69 -2.15
N VAL A 203 -9.95 4.38 -2.01
CA VAL A 203 -10.00 3.42 -3.12
C VAL A 203 -11.32 2.65 -3.15
N GLU A 204 -11.76 2.30 -4.35
CA GLU A 204 -13.03 1.64 -4.58
C GLU A 204 -12.89 0.39 -5.47
N GLY A 205 -13.95 -0.39 -5.53
CA GLY A 205 -14.01 -1.56 -6.40
C GLY A 205 -12.85 -2.54 -6.12
N ARG A 206 -12.13 -2.93 -7.18
CA ARG A 206 -11.04 -3.90 -7.10
C ARG A 206 -9.76 -3.38 -6.43
N GLU A 207 -9.53 -2.07 -6.40
CA GLU A 207 -8.37 -1.50 -5.71
C GLU A 207 -8.38 -1.76 -4.20
N ARG A 208 -9.55 -2.11 -3.61
CA ARG A 208 -9.67 -2.47 -2.21
C ARG A 208 -9.19 -3.89 -1.89
N ILE A 209 -8.92 -4.72 -2.90
CA ILE A 209 -8.55 -6.12 -2.70
C ILE A 209 -7.12 -6.18 -2.16
N ASP A 210 -7.00 -6.75 -0.97
CA ASP A 210 -5.75 -7.16 -0.35
C ASP A 210 -5.79 -8.69 -0.19
N ILE A 211 -4.89 -9.41 -0.87
CA ILE A 211 -4.89 -10.86 -0.90
C ILE A 211 -4.16 -11.38 0.34
N ASP A 212 -4.91 -11.79 1.34
CA ASP A 212 -4.37 -12.32 2.59
C ASP A 212 -4.64 -13.80 2.81
N ASN A 213 -5.71 -14.33 2.23
CA ASN A 213 -6.16 -15.71 2.35
C ASN A 213 -6.61 -16.26 0.99
N ILE A 214 -7.15 -17.48 0.97
CA ILE A 214 -7.55 -18.12 -0.29
C ILE A 214 -8.84 -17.51 -0.86
N GLU A 215 -9.74 -17.05 -0.01
CA GLU A 215 -10.98 -16.41 -0.42
C GLU A 215 -10.70 -15.08 -1.15
N ASP A 216 -9.69 -14.31 -0.69
CA ASP A 216 -9.24 -13.10 -1.38
C ASP A 216 -8.61 -13.44 -2.73
N TRP A 217 -7.88 -14.56 -2.79
CA TRP A 217 -7.29 -15.06 -4.02
C TRP A 217 -8.36 -15.39 -5.06
N ASP A 218 -9.37 -16.15 -4.66
CA ASP A 218 -10.49 -16.56 -5.53
C ASP A 218 -11.27 -15.32 -6.01
N LEU A 219 -11.46 -14.34 -5.15
CA LEU A 219 -12.07 -13.06 -5.51
C LEU A 219 -11.24 -12.32 -6.57
N ALA A 220 -9.92 -12.25 -6.40
CA ALA A 220 -9.02 -11.62 -7.35
C ALA A 220 -9.03 -12.32 -8.72
N GLU A 221 -9.05 -13.67 -8.74
CA GLU A 221 -9.18 -14.45 -9.99
C GLU A 221 -10.51 -14.18 -10.69
N ALA A 222 -11.62 -14.17 -9.96
CA ALA A 222 -12.94 -13.89 -10.52
C ALA A 222 -12.99 -12.51 -11.19
N TYR A 223 -12.36 -11.50 -10.60
CA TYR A 223 -12.25 -10.17 -11.20
C TYR A 223 -11.48 -10.16 -12.52
N LEU A 224 -10.41 -10.95 -12.62
CA LEU A 224 -9.62 -11.04 -13.86
C LEU A 224 -10.41 -11.76 -14.97
N GLN A 225 -11.13 -12.82 -14.63
CA GLN A 225 -11.95 -13.58 -15.58
C GLN A 225 -13.10 -12.74 -16.15
N ALA A 226 -13.79 -11.99 -15.29
CA ALA A 226 -14.90 -11.11 -15.72
C ALA A 226 -14.45 -10.05 -16.74
N LYS A 227 -13.18 -9.59 -16.67
CA LYS A 227 -12.61 -8.62 -17.60
C LYS A 227 -12.19 -9.23 -18.94
N SER A 228 -11.88 -10.53 -18.97
CA SER A 228 -11.50 -11.24 -20.21
C SER A 228 -12.70 -11.62 -21.06
N SER A 229 -13.92 -11.53 -20.50
CA SER A 229 -15.19 -11.90 -21.15
C SER A 229 -15.95 -10.68 -21.73
N GLN A 230 -15.40 -9.48 -21.60
CA GLN A 230 -15.87 -8.23 -22.20
C GLN A 230 -14.94 -7.75 -23.33
#